data_75ee9c86de87776e3e4a246902bf6753
#
_entry.id   75ee9c86de87776e3e4a246902bf6753
#
_cell.length_a   1.000
_cell.length_b   1.000
_cell.length_c   1.000
_cell.angle_alpha   90.00
_cell.angle_beta   90.00
_cell.angle_gamma   90.00
#
_symmetry.space_group_name_H-M   'P 1'
#
loop_
_entity.id
_entity.type
_entity.pdbx_description
1 polymer ?
#
loop_
_entity_poly.entity_id
_entity_poly.type
_entity_poly.pdbx_seq_one_letter_code
_entity_poly.pdbx_strand_id
1 'polypeptide(L)'
;MRPAPKRWKLPCAASECTLHQLSPYIGKIKSSIAGELIERYSLPGDLVVDPFAGSGTIPLEAAIRGRRVFGADVSPYACVLSKAKLFPPPSLQDALDSANSAMNEAAQLTTADLRQVPSWVRRFFHPKTLKEVISLATVCRRPGNEFLLACLLGILHHQRPGFLSFPSSHLVPYLRDRKYPRETFPEMYEYRELRPRLLAKIARAYKRFAMPRESSIIAFETIPVQRLSLPLRFGAVVTSPPYMNALDYGRDNRLRLWFIAPSAGDGVDNDVTQRRQAFVDAIASLAGRLEAGLKVNGHCVFIVGEEFRRSFQAHPSEVVVQLMRHQAPRLRFKAFVSDQIPDVRRSRKGCNAVKTEHVLVFQKK
;
A
#
# COMPACT_ATOMS: atom_id res chain seq x y z
N MET A 1 21.15 -20.40 -1.44
CA MET A 1 20.73 -19.00 -1.56
C MET A 1 21.25 -18.44 -2.88
N ARG A 2 20.42 -17.78 -3.67
CA ARG A 2 20.83 -17.15 -4.94
C ARG A 2 20.78 -15.64 -4.76
N PRO A 3 21.72 -14.86 -5.33
CA PRO A 3 21.64 -13.40 -5.32
C PRO A 3 20.49 -12.93 -6.20
N ALA A 4 19.91 -11.79 -5.82
CA ALA A 4 18.89 -11.13 -6.63
C ALA A 4 19.45 -10.68 -8.00
N PRO A 5 18.64 -10.71 -9.07
CA PRO A 5 19.03 -10.19 -10.37
C PRO A 5 19.46 -8.71 -10.29
N LYS A 6 20.55 -8.34 -10.99
CA LYS A 6 21.06 -6.95 -10.99
C LYS A 6 19.96 -5.92 -11.38
N ARG A 7 19.02 -6.28 -12.26
CA ARG A 7 17.89 -5.43 -12.68
C ARG A 7 16.95 -5.01 -11.55
N TRP A 8 16.89 -5.78 -10.43
CA TRP A 8 16.10 -5.39 -9.26
C TRP A 8 16.62 -4.14 -8.56
N LYS A 9 17.90 -3.82 -8.76
CA LYS A 9 18.53 -2.60 -8.22
C LYS A 9 18.24 -1.36 -9.07
N LEU A 10 17.84 -1.52 -10.35
CA LEU A 10 17.59 -0.40 -11.25
C LEU A 10 16.35 0.39 -10.85
N PRO A 11 16.37 1.74 -11.00
CA PRO A 11 15.17 2.55 -10.77
C PRO A 11 14.06 2.17 -11.77
N CYS A 12 12.82 2.05 -11.29
CA CYS A 12 11.67 1.72 -12.15
C CYS A 12 10.65 2.87 -12.26
N ALA A 13 10.81 3.95 -11.51
CA ALA A 13 9.83 5.04 -11.46
C ALA A 13 9.57 5.73 -12.81
N ALA A 14 10.52 5.68 -13.74
CA ALA A 14 10.38 6.25 -15.08
C ALA A 14 9.57 5.36 -16.03
N SER A 15 9.49 4.05 -15.79
CA SER A 15 8.83 3.06 -16.66
C SER A 15 7.59 2.42 -16.05
N GLU A 16 7.37 2.54 -14.73
CA GLU A 16 6.23 1.92 -14.07
C GLU A 16 4.89 2.60 -14.42
N CYS A 17 3.82 1.83 -14.33
CA CYS A 17 2.45 2.37 -14.39
C CYS A 17 2.26 3.44 -13.30
N THR A 18 1.78 4.63 -13.68
CA THR A 18 1.67 5.77 -12.74
C THR A 18 0.62 5.58 -11.66
N LEU A 19 -0.26 4.60 -11.78
CA LEU A 19 -1.15 4.18 -10.69
C LEU A 19 -0.37 3.70 -9.44
N HIS A 20 0.87 3.22 -9.58
CA HIS A 20 1.71 2.91 -8.42
C HIS A 20 2.10 4.13 -7.59
N GLN A 21 1.91 5.34 -8.13
CA GLN A 21 2.29 6.60 -7.50
C GLN A 21 1.09 7.38 -6.93
N LEU A 22 -0.11 6.77 -6.83
CA LEU A 22 -1.33 7.44 -6.34
C LEU A 22 -1.13 8.03 -4.95
N SER A 23 -0.55 7.29 -4.03
CA SER A 23 -0.28 7.77 -2.67
C SER A 23 0.97 7.12 -2.09
N PRO A 24 1.69 7.80 -1.18
CA PRO A 24 2.83 7.20 -0.48
C PRO A 24 2.37 6.01 0.38
N TYR A 25 3.08 4.90 0.29
CA TYR A 25 2.87 3.74 1.14
C TYR A 25 4.23 3.15 1.52
N ILE A 26 4.50 3.05 2.83
CA ILE A 26 5.78 2.56 3.35
C ILE A 26 5.82 1.03 3.23
N GLY A 27 6.98 0.49 2.83
CA GLY A 27 7.14 -0.96 2.65
C GLY A 27 6.55 -1.52 1.35
N LYS A 28 6.16 -0.65 0.42
CA LYS A 28 5.67 -1.06 -0.89
C LYS A 28 6.77 -1.77 -1.69
N ILE A 29 6.46 -2.97 -2.23
CA ILE A 29 7.35 -3.68 -3.16
C ILE A 29 7.52 -2.87 -4.46
N LYS A 30 8.67 -3.01 -5.12
CA LYS A 30 8.89 -2.45 -6.45
C LYS A 30 8.02 -3.13 -7.50
N SER A 31 7.39 -2.34 -8.36
CA SER A 31 6.57 -2.82 -9.48
C SER A 31 7.35 -3.76 -10.41
N SER A 32 8.62 -3.46 -10.71
CA SER A 32 9.48 -4.31 -11.53
C SER A 32 9.78 -5.67 -10.90
N ILE A 33 9.94 -5.74 -9.58
CA ILE A 33 10.13 -7.01 -8.86
C ILE A 33 8.82 -7.81 -8.86
N ALA A 34 7.70 -7.16 -8.51
CA ALA A 34 6.38 -7.79 -8.53
C ALA A 34 6.06 -8.36 -9.92
N GLY A 35 6.26 -7.56 -10.99
CA GLY A 35 6.03 -7.98 -12.36
C GLY A 35 6.87 -9.19 -12.76
N GLU A 36 8.17 -9.18 -12.45
CA GLU A 36 9.06 -10.32 -12.74
C GLU A 36 8.64 -11.60 -12.02
N LEU A 37 8.28 -11.49 -10.73
CA LEU A 37 7.83 -12.65 -9.96
C LEU A 37 6.53 -13.22 -10.51
N ILE A 38 5.59 -12.35 -10.91
CA ILE A 38 4.33 -12.76 -11.53
C ILE A 38 4.59 -13.49 -12.86
N GLU A 39 5.41 -12.92 -13.75
CA GLU A 39 5.75 -13.54 -15.03
C GLU A 39 6.45 -14.88 -14.89
N ARG A 40 7.33 -14.99 -13.88
CA ARG A 40 8.13 -16.19 -13.64
C ARG A 40 7.35 -17.34 -13.00
N TYR A 41 6.36 -17.02 -12.16
CA TYR A 41 5.68 -18.01 -11.32
C TYR A 41 4.18 -18.16 -11.60
N SER A 42 3.67 -17.51 -12.66
CA SER A 42 2.30 -17.69 -13.14
C SER A 42 2.23 -17.60 -14.67
N LEU A 43 1.20 -18.18 -15.25
CA LEU A 43 0.89 -18.09 -16.67
C LEU A 43 -0.19 -17.02 -16.93
N PRO A 44 -0.26 -16.44 -18.15
CA PRO A 44 -1.41 -15.62 -18.55
C PRO A 44 -2.73 -16.37 -18.30
N GLY A 45 -3.74 -15.67 -17.76
CA GLY A 45 -5.02 -16.25 -17.38
C GLY A 45 -5.06 -16.96 -16.03
N ASP A 46 -3.91 -17.25 -15.41
CA ASP A 46 -3.88 -17.77 -14.03
C ASP A 46 -4.48 -16.79 -13.04
N LEU A 47 -5.12 -17.34 -12.00
CA LEU A 47 -5.52 -16.57 -10.83
C LEU A 47 -4.30 -16.41 -9.90
N VAL A 48 -3.89 -15.17 -9.68
CA VAL A 48 -2.84 -14.77 -8.72
C VAL A 48 -3.52 -14.27 -7.45
N VAL A 49 -3.10 -14.81 -6.32
CA VAL A 49 -3.63 -14.46 -4.98
C VAL A 49 -2.59 -13.66 -4.21
N ASP A 50 -3.01 -12.54 -3.61
CA ASP A 50 -2.19 -11.72 -2.71
C ASP A 50 -2.98 -11.41 -1.42
N PRO A 51 -2.82 -12.20 -0.34
CA PRO A 51 -3.55 -12.04 0.92
C PRO A 51 -2.98 -10.93 1.82
N PHE A 52 -1.88 -10.26 1.43
CA PHE A 52 -1.28 -9.11 2.12
C PHE A 52 -0.96 -8.03 1.09
N ALA A 53 -1.98 -7.59 0.37
CA ALA A 53 -1.84 -6.77 -0.84
C ALA A 53 -1.22 -5.38 -0.60
N GLY A 54 -1.29 -4.86 0.61
CA GLY A 54 -0.74 -3.56 0.96
C GLY A 54 -1.23 -2.48 0.02
N SER A 55 -0.31 -1.79 -0.64
CA SER A 55 -0.67 -0.75 -1.62
C SER A 55 -1.18 -1.28 -2.96
N GLY A 56 -1.43 -2.59 -3.13
CA GLY A 56 -1.94 -3.18 -4.37
C GLY A 56 -0.91 -3.24 -5.51
N THR A 57 0.39 -3.33 -5.19
CA THR A 57 1.42 -3.42 -6.25
C THR A 57 1.34 -4.74 -6.99
N ILE A 58 1.30 -5.85 -6.27
CA ILE A 58 1.21 -7.20 -6.87
C ILE A 58 -0.11 -7.39 -7.60
N PRO A 59 -1.28 -7.06 -7.02
CA PRO A 59 -2.56 -7.12 -7.73
C PRO A 59 -2.58 -6.33 -9.04
N LEU A 60 -2.11 -5.07 -9.05
CA LEU A 60 -2.05 -4.28 -10.28
C LEU A 60 -1.12 -4.89 -11.32
N GLU A 61 0.10 -5.27 -10.93
CA GLU A 61 1.07 -5.88 -11.84
C GLU A 61 0.58 -7.21 -12.42
N ALA A 62 -0.20 -7.99 -11.66
CA ALA A 62 -0.83 -9.20 -12.16
C ALA A 62 -1.94 -8.89 -13.18
N ALA A 63 -2.82 -7.94 -12.88
CA ALA A 63 -3.93 -7.56 -13.75
C ALA A 63 -3.45 -7.00 -15.10
N ILE A 64 -2.46 -6.07 -15.10
CA ILE A 64 -1.95 -5.50 -16.36
C ILE A 64 -1.16 -6.50 -17.20
N ARG A 65 -0.69 -7.62 -16.60
CA ARG A 65 -0.03 -8.73 -17.30
C ARG A 65 -0.98 -9.86 -17.70
N GLY A 66 -2.28 -9.63 -17.67
CA GLY A 66 -3.28 -10.59 -18.13
C GLY A 66 -3.50 -11.77 -17.15
N ARG A 67 -3.20 -11.62 -15.88
CA ARG A 67 -3.57 -12.58 -14.84
C ARG A 67 -4.89 -12.16 -14.20
N ARG A 68 -5.63 -13.14 -13.70
CA ARG A 68 -6.77 -12.86 -12.83
C ARG A 68 -6.24 -12.59 -11.42
N VAL A 69 -6.98 -11.81 -10.63
CA VAL A 69 -6.49 -11.30 -9.35
C VAL A 69 -7.51 -11.53 -8.25
N PHE A 70 -7.04 -12.04 -7.12
CA PHE A 70 -7.72 -12.01 -5.84
C PHE A 70 -6.77 -11.39 -4.81
N GLY A 71 -7.19 -10.31 -4.16
CA GLY A 71 -6.39 -9.63 -3.17
C GLY A 71 -7.14 -9.36 -1.88
N ALA A 72 -6.41 -9.22 -0.79
CA ALA A 72 -6.97 -8.80 0.50
C ALA A 72 -5.94 -8.03 1.33
N ASP A 73 -6.44 -7.18 2.21
CA ASP A 73 -5.64 -6.53 3.26
C ASP A 73 -6.55 -6.16 4.44
N VAL A 74 -5.98 -6.00 5.63
CA VAL A 74 -6.71 -5.57 6.81
C VAL A 74 -6.75 -4.04 6.93
N SER A 75 -5.75 -3.34 6.38
CA SER A 75 -5.64 -1.89 6.50
C SER A 75 -6.63 -1.18 5.57
N PRO A 76 -7.53 -0.33 6.10
CA PRO A 76 -8.44 0.46 5.28
C PRO A 76 -7.71 1.32 4.25
N TYR A 77 -6.54 1.86 4.59
CA TYR A 77 -5.75 2.64 3.65
C TYR A 77 -5.15 1.79 2.53
N ALA A 78 -4.63 0.60 2.84
CA ALA A 78 -4.18 -0.36 1.83
C ALA A 78 -5.32 -0.72 0.86
N CYS A 79 -6.51 -0.96 1.40
CA CYS A 79 -7.69 -1.32 0.62
C CYS A 79 -8.13 -0.20 -0.32
N VAL A 80 -8.16 1.05 0.15
CA VAL A 80 -8.44 2.21 -0.71
C VAL A 80 -7.42 2.30 -1.85
N LEU A 81 -6.12 2.14 -1.57
CA LEU A 81 -5.09 2.21 -2.60
C LEU A 81 -5.19 1.08 -3.62
N SER A 82 -5.45 -0.13 -3.14
CA SER A 82 -5.55 -1.31 -4.00
C SER A 82 -6.77 -1.23 -4.91
N LYS A 83 -7.95 -0.89 -4.36
CA LYS A 83 -9.17 -0.68 -5.15
C LYS A 83 -9.01 0.46 -6.14
N ALA A 84 -8.42 1.58 -5.74
CA ALA A 84 -8.13 2.70 -6.62
C ALA A 84 -7.25 2.34 -7.83
N LYS A 85 -6.35 1.38 -7.68
CA LYS A 85 -5.49 0.89 -8.76
C LYS A 85 -6.16 -0.15 -9.63
N LEU A 86 -7.02 -0.97 -9.04
CA LEU A 86 -7.71 -2.06 -9.74
C LEU A 86 -8.95 -1.58 -10.50
N PHE A 87 -9.62 -0.54 -10.00
CA PHE A 87 -10.84 0.04 -10.55
C PHE A 87 -10.69 1.56 -10.79
N PRO A 88 -9.67 2.01 -11.55
CA PRO A 88 -9.54 3.42 -11.88
C PRO A 88 -10.60 3.82 -12.91
N PRO A 89 -10.99 5.09 -12.99
CA PRO A 89 -11.78 5.58 -14.12
C PRO A 89 -11.12 5.22 -15.47
N PRO A 90 -11.88 4.91 -16.52
CA PRO A 90 -11.34 4.35 -17.76
C PRO A 90 -10.45 5.34 -18.53
N SER A 91 -10.69 6.65 -18.39
CA SER A 91 -9.88 7.68 -19.04
C SER A 91 -9.54 8.84 -18.09
N LEU A 92 -8.58 9.67 -18.51
CA LEU A 92 -8.26 10.90 -17.80
C LEU A 92 -9.49 11.83 -17.73
N GLN A 93 -10.27 11.91 -18.82
CA GLN A 93 -11.45 12.77 -18.86
C GLN A 93 -12.48 12.31 -17.83
N ASP A 94 -12.81 11.02 -17.80
CA ASP A 94 -13.75 10.46 -16.81
C ASP A 94 -13.29 10.72 -15.37
N ALA A 95 -11.98 10.60 -15.12
CA ALA A 95 -11.42 10.90 -13.81
C ALA A 95 -11.50 12.38 -13.42
N LEU A 96 -11.30 13.29 -14.37
CA LEU A 96 -11.43 14.73 -14.17
C LEU A 96 -12.90 15.15 -13.97
N ASP A 97 -13.82 14.58 -14.72
CA ASP A 97 -15.25 14.86 -14.61
C ASP A 97 -15.79 14.35 -13.27
N SER A 98 -15.41 13.13 -12.87
CA SER A 98 -15.74 12.60 -11.55
C SER A 98 -15.17 13.48 -10.42
N ALA A 99 -13.94 13.96 -10.55
CA ALA A 99 -13.34 14.85 -9.57
C ALA A 99 -14.05 16.20 -9.48
N ASN A 100 -14.40 16.81 -10.63
CA ASN A 100 -15.13 18.06 -10.66
C ASN A 100 -16.53 17.92 -10.04
N SER A 101 -17.25 16.84 -10.36
CA SER A 101 -18.55 16.52 -9.76
C SER A 101 -18.45 16.39 -8.24
N ALA A 102 -17.48 15.58 -7.76
CA ALA A 102 -17.26 15.38 -6.33
C ALA A 102 -16.88 16.68 -5.60
N MET A 103 -16.06 17.54 -6.21
CA MET A 103 -15.69 18.83 -5.63
C MET A 103 -16.86 19.82 -5.61
N ASN A 104 -17.72 19.83 -6.63
CA ASN A 104 -18.94 20.65 -6.66
C ASN A 104 -19.93 20.17 -5.59
N GLU A 105 -20.12 18.88 -5.43
CA GLU A 105 -20.94 18.33 -4.34
C GLU A 105 -20.35 18.68 -2.96
N ALA A 106 -19.05 18.51 -2.78
CA ALA A 106 -18.35 18.84 -1.53
C ALA A 106 -18.52 20.33 -1.15
N ALA A 107 -18.60 21.23 -2.13
CA ALA A 107 -18.81 22.65 -1.91
C ALA A 107 -20.22 22.99 -1.39
N GLN A 108 -21.21 22.11 -1.60
CA GLN A 108 -22.58 22.25 -1.10
C GLN A 108 -22.76 21.70 0.32
N LEU A 109 -21.77 20.94 0.82
CA LEU A 109 -21.85 20.41 2.18
C LEU A 109 -21.70 21.49 3.23
N THR A 110 -22.41 21.30 4.35
CA THR A 110 -22.20 22.15 5.53
C THR A 110 -20.73 22.17 5.92
N THR A 111 -20.18 23.38 6.07
CA THR A 111 -18.78 23.55 6.42
C THR A 111 -18.46 22.89 7.76
N ALA A 112 -17.44 22.04 7.79
CA ALA A 112 -17.00 21.33 8.99
C ALA A 112 -16.61 22.30 10.14
N ASP A 113 -17.13 22.04 11.34
CA ASP A 113 -16.67 22.74 12.54
C ASP A 113 -15.30 22.21 12.94
N LEU A 114 -14.26 23.00 12.69
CA LEU A 114 -12.90 22.60 12.97
C LEU A 114 -12.61 22.41 14.47
N ARG A 115 -13.45 22.88 15.38
CA ARG A 115 -13.30 22.63 16.83
C ARG A 115 -13.47 21.15 17.17
N GLN A 116 -14.28 20.43 16.38
CA GLN A 116 -14.48 18.99 16.52
C GLN A 116 -13.36 18.15 15.88
N VAL A 117 -12.49 18.77 15.10
CA VAL A 117 -11.34 18.08 14.47
C VAL A 117 -10.19 18.01 15.47
N PRO A 118 -9.54 16.85 15.68
CA PRO A 118 -8.40 16.71 16.57
C PRO A 118 -7.30 17.75 16.31
N SER A 119 -6.73 18.31 17.37
CA SER A 119 -5.72 19.37 17.27
C SER A 119 -4.52 18.96 16.44
N TRP A 120 -4.10 17.69 16.53
CA TRP A 120 -2.97 17.17 15.76
C TRP A 120 -3.25 17.16 14.25
N VAL A 121 -4.51 16.94 13.79
CA VAL A 121 -4.90 17.05 12.38
C VAL A 121 -4.90 18.50 11.93
N ARG A 122 -5.50 19.38 12.76
CA ARG A 122 -5.57 20.82 12.45
C ARG A 122 -4.21 21.46 12.24
N ARG A 123 -3.20 21.00 12.96
CA ARG A 123 -1.82 21.50 12.84
C ARG A 123 -1.16 21.20 11.47
N PHE A 124 -1.66 20.24 10.71
CA PHE A 124 -1.11 19.96 9.38
C PHE A 124 -1.49 21.02 8.34
N PHE A 125 -2.64 21.66 8.46
CA PHE A 125 -3.24 22.41 7.36
C PHE A 125 -3.57 23.86 7.76
N HIS A 126 -3.60 24.73 6.75
CA HIS A 126 -4.32 25.97 6.87
C HIS A 126 -5.82 25.70 7.07
N PRO A 127 -6.55 26.46 7.94
CA PRO A 127 -7.96 26.16 8.25
C PRO A 127 -8.87 26.05 7.02
N LYS A 128 -8.71 26.94 6.04
CA LYS A 128 -9.49 26.92 4.79
C LYS A 128 -9.20 25.64 3.97
N THR A 129 -7.92 25.27 3.82
CA THR A 129 -7.52 24.01 3.15
C THR A 129 -8.12 22.79 3.86
N LEU A 130 -8.08 22.77 5.20
CA LEU A 130 -8.61 21.62 5.97
C LEU A 130 -10.12 21.45 5.75
N LYS A 131 -10.90 22.56 5.70
CA LYS A 131 -12.33 22.49 5.42
C LYS A 131 -12.60 21.87 4.05
N GLU A 132 -11.91 22.32 3.00
CA GLU A 132 -12.02 21.75 1.66
C GLU A 132 -11.70 20.25 1.63
N VAL A 133 -10.62 19.85 2.31
CA VAL A 133 -10.20 18.44 2.39
C VAL A 133 -11.23 17.59 3.11
N ILE A 134 -11.78 18.06 4.23
CA ILE A 134 -12.81 17.32 4.98
C ILE A 134 -14.07 17.14 4.14
N SER A 135 -14.57 18.22 3.51
CA SER A 135 -15.76 18.17 2.66
C SER A 135 -15.57 17.17 1.51
N LEU A 136 -14.45 17.25 0.79
CA LEU A 136 -14.19 16.31 -0.30
C LEU A 136 -13.98 14.87 0.21
N ALA A 137 -13.26 14.66 1.31
CA ALA A 137 -13.11 13.33 1.89
C ALA A 137 -14.46 12.72 2.27
N THR A 138 -15.43 13.53 2.73
CA THR A 138 -16.78 13.05 3.04
C THR A 138 -17.49 12.51 1.81
N VAL A 139 -17.39 13.17 0.66
CA VAL A 139 -17.91 12.67 -0.62
C VAL A 139 -17.16 11.42 -1.08
N CYS A 140 -15.82 11.46 -1.01
CA CYS A 140 -14.96 10.37 -1.51
C CYS A 140 -15.00 9.11 -0.65
N ARG A 141 -15.50 9.13 0.58
CA ARG A 141 -15.68 7.92 1.40
C ARG A 141 -16.81 7.01 0.93
N ARG A 142 -17.66 7.47 0.03
CA ARG A 142 -18.71 6.63 -0.54
C ARG A 142 -18.11 5.54 -1.44
N PRO A 143 -18.70 4.34 -1.47
CA PRO A 143 -18.26 3.27 -2.37
C PRO A 143 -18.20 3.76 -3.83
N GLY A 144 -17.20 3.30 -4.56
CA GLY A 144 -16.96 3.68 -5.96
C GLY A 144 -16.06 4.92 -6.15
N ASN A 145 -15.71 5.63 -5.07
CA ASN A 145 -14.87 6.83 -5.13
C ASN A 145 -13.43 6.57 -4.66
N GLU A 146 -13.01 5.30 -4.56
CA GLU A 146 -11.69 4.94 -4.01
C GLU A 146 -10.54 5.58 -4.78
N PHE A 147 -10.68 5.76 -6.10
CA PHE A 147 -9.66 6.43 -6.91
C PHE A 147 -9.46 7.90 -6.51
N LEU A 148 -10.56 8.65 -6.37
CA LEU A 148 -10.50 10.05 -5.94
C LEU A 148 -9.99 10.16 -4.50
N LEU A 149 -10.45 9.27 -3.61
CA LEU A 149 -9.96 9.22 -2.24
C LEU A 149 -8.45 8.96 -2.19
N ALA A 150 -7.95 7.99 -2.96
CA ALA A 150 -6.53 7.69 -3.05
C ALA A 150 -5.71 8.88 -3.58
N CYS A 151 -6.22 9.60 -4.58
CA CYS A 151 -5.60 10.83 -5.10
C CYS A 151 -5.55 11.92 -4.03
N LEU A 152 -6.65 12.15 -3.30
CA LEU A 152 -6.71 13.10 -2.18
C LEU A 152 -5.71 12.73 -1.08
N LEU A 153 -5.73 11.48 -0.61
CA LEU A 153 -4.80 10.99 0.41
C LEU A 153 -3.33 11.08 -0.04
N GLY A 154 -3.10 11.02 -1.35
CA GLY A 154 -1.77 11.14 -1.95
C GLY A 154 -1.18 12.54 -1.94
N ILE A 155 -1.98 13.58 -1.73
CA ILE A 155 -1.55 14.98 -1.72
C ILE A 155 -1.68 15.66 -0.35
N LEU A 156 -2.12 14.95 0.68
CA LEU A 156 -2.36 15.54 2.01
C LEU A 156 -1.12 16.18 2.59
N HIS A 157 -0.02 15.43 2.70
CA HIS A 157 1.20 15.90 3.36
C HIS A 157 2.44 15.29 2.73
N HIS A 158 3.37 16.13 2.37
CA HIS A 158 4.71 15.74 1.89
C HIS A 158 5.63 16.96 1.91
N GLN A 159 6.93 16.69 1.77
CA GLN A 159 7.98 17.72 1.71
C GLN A 159 8.04 18.52 0.38
N ARG A 160 7.08 18.43 -0.50
CA ARG A 160 7.07 19.15 -1.79
C ARG A 160 5.97 20.20 -1.81
N PRO A 161 6.21 21.37 -2.45
CA PRO A 161 5.26 22.48 -2.45
C PRO A 161 3.89 22.16 -3.06
N GLY A 162 3.78 21.16 -3.94
CA GLY A 162 2.55 20.74 -4.58
C GLY A 162 1.55 20.01 -3.67
N PHE A 163 1.85 19.85 -2.38
CA PHE A 163 0.98 19.18 -1.41
C PHE A 163 0.14 20.17 -0.61
N LEU A 164 -0.95 19.67 0.00
CA LEU A 164 -1.90 20.48 0.78
C LEU A 164 -1.34 20.89 2.13
N SER A 165 -0.41 20.15 2.68
CA SER A 165 0.36 20.47 3.86
C SER A 165 1.84 20.44 3.53
N PHE A 166 2.49 21.58 3.74
CA PHE A 166 3.90 21.83 3.53
C PHE A 166 4.42 22.64 4.74
N PRO A 167 5.57 22.53 5.25
CA PRO A 167 6.79 22.01 4.64
C PRO A 167 7.03 20.56 4.88
N SER A 168 7.85 20.20 4.03
CA SER A 168 8.63 19.06 3.91
C SER A 168 9.28 18.55 5.17
N SER A 169 9.03 17.40 5.38
CA SER A 169 9.70 16.29 5.98
C SER A 169 8.66 15.39 6.65
N HIS A 170 9.03 14.20 6.99
CA HIS A 170 8.28 13.33 7.90
C HIS A 170 8.07 13.94 9.29
N LEU A 171 8.29 15.26 9.43
CA LEU A 171 8.15 15.96 10.69
C LEU A 171 6.68 16.12 11.02
N VAL A 172 6.29 15.57 12.14
CA VAL A 172 5.05 15.90 12.80
C VAL A 172 4.95 17.43 13.03
N PRO A 173 3.74 18.01 13.03
CA PRO A 173 3.58 19.47 13.01
C PRO A 173 4.37 20.23 14.07
N TYR A 174 4.51 19.71 15.29
CA TYR A 174 5.29 20.37 16.33
C TYR A 174 6.79 20.47 16.04
N LEU A 175 7.38 19.50 15.33
CA LEU A 175 8.78 19.58 14.87
C LEU A 175 8.92 20.51 13.68
N ARG A 176 7.88 20.60 12.85
CA ARG A 176 7.81 21.58 11.78
C ARG A 176 7.87 22.98 12.34
N ASP A 177 6.98 23.31 13.28
CA ASP A 177 6.84 24.65 13.86
C ASP A 177 8.15 25.09 14.55
N ARG A 178 8.89 24.15 15.15
CA ARG A 178 10.22 24.40 15.71
C ARG A 178 11.29 24.65 14.65
N LYS A 179 11.31 23.88 13.56
CA LYS A 179 12.32 23.96 12.51
C LYS A 179 12.04 25.09 11.51
N TYR A 180 10.77 25.38 11.29
CA TYR A 180 10.28 26.38 10.35
C TYR A 180 9.27 27.29 11.05
N PRO A 181 9.71 28.23 11.92
CA PRO A 181 8.83 29.18 12.58
C PRO A 181 8.00 29.98 11.58
N ARG A 182 6.75 30.27 11.91
CA ARG A 182 5.82 30.97 11.01
C ARG A 182 6.30 32.34 10.62
N GLU A 183 7.00 33.02 11.52
CA GLU A 183 7.56 34.35 11.34
C GLU A 183 8.66 34.39 10.28
N THR A 184 9.42 33.29 10.16
CA THR A 184 10.56 33.17 9.23
C THR A 184 10.14 32.48 7.92
N PHE A 185 9.11 31.62 7.95
CA PHE A 185 8.67 30.80 6.82
C PHE A 185 7.16 30.92 6.61
N PRO A 186 6.59 32.15 6.42
CA PRO A 186 5.14 32.34 6.32
C PRO A 186 4.50 31.56 5.15
N GLU A 187 5.22 31.41 4.02
CA GLU A 187 4.76 30.69 2.83
C GLU A 187 4.42 29.20 3.09
N MET A 188 4.94 28.64 4.17
CA MET A 188 4.67 27.27 4.56
C MET A 188 3.30 27.10 5.23
N TYR A 189 2.70 28.19 5.68
CA TYR A 189 1.45 28.22 6.45
C TYR A 189 0.30 28.85 5.68
N GLU A 190 0.51 29.19 4.41
CA GLU A 190 -0.50 29.80 3.53
C GLU A 190 -1.64 28.83 3.16
N TYR A 191 -2.74 29.42 2.76
CA TYR A 191 -3.84 28.70 2.14
C TYR A 191 -3.38 28.00 0.86
N ARG A 192 -3.72 26.72 0.75
CA ARG A 192 -3.43 25.87 -0.40
C ARG A 192 -4.73 25.31 -0.95
N GLU A 193 -5.14 25.88 -2.08
CA GLU A 193 -6.35 25.45 -2.77
C GLU A 193 -6.27 23.98 -3.17
N LEU A 194 -7.34 23.23 -2.89
CA LEU A 194 -7.44 21.80 -3.14
C LEU A 194 -7.58 21.49 -4.64
N ARG A 195 -8.48 22.19 -5.35
CA ARG A 195 -8.87 21.87 -6.74
C ARG A 195 -7.69 21.72 -7.70
N PRO A 196 -6.81 22.71 -7.90
CA PRO A 196 -5.71 22.59 -8.87
C PRO A 196 -4.73 21.48 -8.50
N ARG A 197 -4.52 21.21 -7.22
CA ARG A 197 -3.61 20.18 -6.73
C ARG A 197 -4.16 18.77 -6.96
N LEU A 198 -5.47 18.59 -6.76
CA LEU A 198 -6.14 17.32 -7.01
C LEU A 198 -6.17 17.02 -8.52
N LEU A 199 -6.55 17.97 -9.35
CA LEU A 199 -6.57 17.78 -10.82
C LEU A 199 -5.18 17.49 -11.36
N ALA A 200 -4.15 18.19 -10.90
CA ALA A 200 -2.76 17.91 -11.25
C ALA A 200 -2.30 16.51 -10.77
N LYS A 201 -2.80 16.04 -9.63
CA LYS A 201 -2.53 14.69 -9.14
C LYS A 201 -3.18 13.63 -10.03
N ILE A 202 -4.43 13.83 -10.43
CA ILE A 202 -5.16 12.95 -11.34
C ILE A 202 -4.44 12.90 -12.70
N ALA A 203 -4.11 14.05 -13.27
CA ALA A 203 -3.39 14.10 -14.55
C ALA A 203 -2.05 13.32 -14.50
N ARG A 204 -1.32 13.39 -13.39
CA ARG A 204 -0.09 12.59 -13.21
C ARG A 204 -0.35 11.08 -13.15
N ALA A 205 -1.51 10.65 -12.62
CA ALA A 205 -1.85 9.23 -12.55
C ALA A 205 -2.06 8.61 -13.94
N TYR A 206 -2.41 9.41 -14.95
CA TYR A 206 -2.65 8.96 -16.33
C TYR A 206 -1.46 9.15 -17.29
N LYS A 207 -0.30 9.62 -16.82
CA LYS A 207 0.87 9.83 -17.69
C LYS A 207 1.39 8.53 -18.35
N ARG A 208 1.44 7.45 -17.59
CA ARG A 208 1.81 6.09 -18.03
C ARG A 208 0.77 5.13 -17.45
N PHE A 209 -0.43 5.29 -17.96
CA PHE A 209 -1.59 4.57 -17.49
C PHE A 209 -1.70 3.22 -18.22
N ALA A 210 -1.93 2.16 -17.46
CA ALA A 210 -2.29 0.86 -17.99
C ALA A 210 -3.56 0.41 -17.28
N MET A 211 -4.65 0.32 -18.03
CA MET A 211 -5.96 -0.06 -17.50
C MET A 211 -5.96 -1.54 -17.12
N PRO A 212 -6.21 -1.91 -15.87
CA PRO A 212 -6.52 -3.29 -15.50
C PRO A 212 -7.83 -3.70 -16.18
N ARG A 213 -7.91 -4.91 -16.70
CA ARG A 213 -9.18 -5.42 -17.22
C ARG A 213 -10.07 -5.79 -16.05
N GLU A 214 -11.26 -5.20 -15.95
CA GLU A 214 -12.20 -5.45 -14.87
C GLU A 214 -12.52 -6.95 -14.73
N SER A 215 -12.71 -7.65 -15.85
CA SER A 215 -12.92 -9.12 -15.87
C SER A 215 -11.75 -9.92 -15.29
N SER A 216 -10.59 -9.32 -15.11
CA SER A 216 -9.43 -9.95 -14.46
C SER A 216 -9.51 -9.89 -12.94
N ILE A 217 -10.35 -9.04 -12.36
CA ILE A 217 -10.41 -8.83 -10.91
C ILE A 217 -11.55 -9.69 -10.34
N ILE A 218 -11.18 -10.73 -9.61
CA ILE A 218 -12.14 -11.66 -9.00
C ILE A 218 -12.76 -11.03 -7.76
N ALA A 219 -11.91 -10.56 -6.83
CA ALA A 219 -12.32 -9.81 -5.65
C ALA A 219 -11.12 -9.09 -5.03
N PHE A 220 -11.44 -8.04 -4.25
CA PHE A 220 -10.53 -7.42 -3.30
C PHE A 220 -11.25 -7.21 -1.96
N GLU A 221 -10.79 -7.89 -0.91
CA GLU A 221 -11.45 -7.95 0.38
C GLU A 221 -10.74 -7.11 1.44
N THR A 222 -11.52 -6.43 2.30
CA THR A 222 -11.01 -5.71 3.47
C THR A 222 -11.26 -6.58 4.70
N ILE A 223 -10.33 -7.49 4.99
CA ILE A 223 -10.53 -8.51 6.02
C ILE A 223 -9.19 -8.99 6.60
N PRO A 224 -9.14 -9.31 7.91
CA PRO A 224 -7.99 -9.98 8.48
C PRO A 224 -7.74 -11.34 7.82
N VAL A 225 -6.47 -11.64 7.56
CA VAL A 225 -6.06 -12.86 6.85
C VAL A 225 -6.55 -14.15 7.51
N GLN A 226 -6.75 -14.15 8.83
CA GLN A 226 -7.30 -15.29 9.58
C GLN A 226 -8.74 -15.64 9.16
N ARG A 227 -9.52 -14.64 8.72
CA ARG A 227 -10.92 -14.78 8.28
C ARG A 227 -11.06 -14.83 6.76
N LEU A 228 -9.97 -14.63 6.01
CA LEU A 228 -9.99 -14.57 4.56
C LEU A 228 -10.35 -15.94 3.96
N SER A 229 -11.40 -16.02 3.18
CA SER A 229 -11.74 -17.19 2.38
C SER A 229 -11.00 -17.12 1.04
N LEU A 230 -10.08 -18.07 0.82
CA LEU A 230 -9.34 -18.09 -0.45
C LEU A 230 -10.16 -18.77 -1.54
N PRO A 231 -10.07 -18.29 -2.80
CA PRO A 231 -10.67 -18.98 -3.93
C PRO A 231 -10.00 -20.36 -4.11
N LEU A 232 -10.68 -21.25 -4.82
CA LEU A 232 -10.11 -22.55 -5.19
C LEU A 232 -9.43 -22.48 -6.56
N ARG A 233 -8.42 -23.32 -6.77
CA ARG A 233 -7.74 -23.53 -8.06
C ARG A 233 -7.04 -22.29 -8.60
N PHE A 234 -6.34 -21.54 -7.74
CA PHE A 234 -5.44 -20.47 -8.20
C PHE A 234 -4.10 -21.01 -8.69
N GLY A 235 -3.48 -20.31 -9.66
CA GLY A 235 -2.22 -20.70 -10.29
C GLY A 235 -1.00 -20.31 -9.48
N ALA A 236 -1.05 -19.15 -8.80
CA ALA A 236 0.07 -18.66 -8.00
C ALA A 236 -0.40 -17.84 -6.79
N VAL A 237 0.45 -17.83 -5.77
CA VAL A 237 0.45 -16.82 -4.70
C VAL A 237 1.74 -16.00 -4.85
N VAL A 238 1.59 -14.70 -4.90
CA VAL A 238 2.73 -13.76 -4.78
C VAL A 238 2.33 -12.75 -3.74
N THR A 239 3.09 -12.65 -2.65
CA THR A 239 2.65 -11.84 -1.51
C THR A 239 3.83 -11.35 -0.66
N SER A 240 3.65 -10.21 -0.01
CA SER A 240 4.61 -9.64 0.92
C SER A 240 3.95 -9.40 2.28
N PRO A 241 4.03 -10.38 3.20
CA PRO A 241 3.51 -10.21 4.55
C PRO A 241 4.10 -8.97 5.25
N PRO A 242 3.42 -8.40 6.24
CA PRO A 242 3.96 -7.29 7.03
C PRO A 242 5.35 -7.62 7.58
N TYR A 243 6.28 -6.65 7.50
CA TYR A 243 7.63 -6.86 7.99
C TYR A 243 7.64 -6.84 9.52
N MET A 244 7.95 -7.97 10.10
CA MET A 244 7.94 -8.19 11.56
C MET A 244 8.77 -7.13 12.29
N ASN A 245 8.14 -6.32 13.15
CA ASN A 245 8.73 -5.25 13.96
C ASN A 245 9.49 -4.14 13.19
N ALA A 246 9.42 -4.09 11.87
CA ALA A 246 10.20 -3.15 11.07
C ALA A 246 9.47 -1.84 10.77
N LEU A 247 8.14 -1.88 10.63
CA LEU A 247 7.31 -0.75 10.23
C LEU A 247 6.10 -0.62 11.16
N ASP A 248 5.76 0.60 11.50
CA ASP A 248 4.52 0.96 12.21
C ASP A 248 3.56 1.57 11.19
N TYR A 249 2.79 0.71 10.52
CA TYR A 249 1.88 1.13 9.45
C TYR A 249 0.79 2.07 9.94
N GLY A 250 0.27 1.87 11.14
CA GLY A 250 -0.74 2.73 11.75
C GLY A 250 -0.22 4.13 11.98
N ARG A 251 0.90 4.26 12.67
CA ARG A 251 1.54 5.53 12.96
C ARG A 251 1.97 6.27 11.70
N ASP A 252 2.58 5.56 10.74
CA ASP A 252 3.11 6.16 9.52
C ASP A 252 1.98 6.65 8.59
N ASN A 253 0.78 6.05 8.68
CA ASN A 253 -0.40 6.42 7.88
C ASN A 253 -1.50 7.13 8.68
N ARG A 254 -1.27 7.46 9.96
CA ARG A 254 -2.28 8.00 10.88
C ARG A 254 -3.12 9.14 10.30
N LEU A 255 -2.49 10.10 9.62
CA LEU A 255 -3.22 11.21 8.99
C LEU A 255 -4.18 10.71 7.90
N ARG A 256 -3.76 9.77 7.06
CA ARG A 256 -4.58 9.22 5.97
C ARG A 256 -5.73 8.37 6.50
N LEU A 257 -5.43 7.55 7.51
CA LEU A 257 -6.43 6.73 8.20
C LEU A 257 -7.52 7.59 8.85
N TRP A 258 -7.14 8.72 9.45
CA TRP A 258 -8.11 9.65 10.00
C TRP A 258 -9.06 10.20 8.93
N PHE A 259 -8.60 10.53 7.73
CA PHE A 259 -9.48 10.98 6.65
C PHE A 259 -10.36 9.86 6.09
N ILE A 260 -9.96 8.59 6.20
CA ILE A 260 -10.78 7.43 5.81
C ILE A 260 -11.89 7.20 6.85
N ALA A 261 -11.58 7.19 8.13
CA ALA A 261 -12.49 6.87 9.21
C ALA A 261 -12.31 7.79 10.43
N PRO A 262 -12.82 9.04 10.38
CA PRO A 262 -12.62 10.04 11.44
C PRO A 262 -13.17 9.60 12.82
N SER A 263 -14.21 8.79 12.83
CA SER A 263 -14.88 8.30 14.04
C SER A 263 -14.18 7.15 14.73
N ALA A 264 -13.24 6.48 14.06
CA ALA A 264 -12.58 5.31 14.61
C ALA A 264 -11.47 5.64 15.65
N GLY A 265 -11.22 6.93 15.88
CA GLY A 265 -10.20 7.39 16.83
C GLY A 265 -8.77 7.04 16.41
N ASP A 266 -7.86 7.06 17.36
CA ASP A 266 -6.43 6.77 17.12
C ASP A 266 -6.12 5.26 16.93
N GLY A 267 -7.14 4.39 16.98
CA GLY A 267 -7.00 2.93 17.01
C GLY A 267 -7.24 2.19 15.70
N VAL A 268 -7.44 2.89 14.58
CA VAL A 268 -7.90 2.29 13.31
C VAL A 268 -6.89 1.35 12.65
N ASP A 269 -5.66 1.38 13.07
CA ASP A 269 -4.63 0.50 12.48
C ASP A 269 -3.63 0.03 13.53
N ASN A 270 -4.15 -0.60 14.57
CA ASN A 270 -3.33 -1.48 15.40
C ASN A 270 -3.06 -2.74 14.57
N ASP A 271 -2.17 -2.64 13.59
CA ASP A 271 -1.71 -3.79 12.83
C ASP A 271 -0.94 -4.73 13.76
N VAL A 272 -1.73 -5.62 14.37
CA VAL A 272 -1.27 -6.63 15.33
C VAL A 272 -0.23 -7.56 14.67
N THR A 273 -0.24 -7.63 13.32
CA THR A 273 0.67 -8.52 12.56
C THR A 273 2.13 -8.08 12.57
N GLN A 274 2.44 -6.87 13.04
CA GLN A 274 3.83 -6.43 13.21
C GLN A 274 4.55 -7.13 14.36
N ARG A 275 3.81 -7.61 15.38
CA ARG A 275 4.38 -8.38 16.47
C ARG A 275 4.72 -9.79 15.98
N ARG A 276 5.81 -10.37 16.51
CA ARG A 276 6.26 -11.70 16.12
C ARG A 276 5.14 -12.75 16.17
N GLN A 277 4.38 -12.80 17.26
CA GLN A 277 3.32 -13.79 17.41
C GLN A 277 2.22 -13.60 16.36
N ALA A 278 1.79 -12.37 16.13
CA ALA A 278 0.76 -12.07 15.14
C ALA A 278 1.24 -12.37 13.70
N PHE A 279 2.53 -12.17 13.39
CA PHE A 279 3.11 -12.61 12.12
C PHE A 279 3.07 -14.14 11.99
N VAL A 280 3.48 -14.87 13.02
CA VAL A 280 3.43 -16.34 13.07
C VAL A 280 2.00 -16.84 12.87
N ASP A 281 1.04 -16.28 13.62
CA ASP A 281 -0.38 -16.65 13.56
C ASP A 281 -0.98 -16.39 12.17
N ALA A 282 -0.61 -15.26 11.55
CA ALA A 282 -1.07 -14.91 10.22
C ALA A 282 -0.57 -15.91 9.16
N ILE A 283 0.73 -16.23 9.16
CA ILE A 283 1.31 -17.21 8.21
C ILE A 283 0.76 -18.61 8.49
N ALA A 284 0.69 -19.01 9.76
CA ALA A 284 0.15 -20.31 10.17
C ALA A 284 -1.29 -20.48 9.71
N SER A 285 -2.13 -19.47 9.92
CA SER A 285 -3.53 -19.50 9.49
C SER A 285 -3.71 -19.64 7.98
N LEU A 286 -2.73 -19.19 7.18
CA LEU A 286 -2.79 -19.23 5.72
C LEU A 286 -2.25 -20.55 5.13
N ALA A 287 -1.22 -21.14 5.71
CA ALA A 287 -0.41 -22.18 5.07
C ALA A 287 -1.26 -23.33 4.49
N GLY A 288 -2.11 -23.95 5.28
CA GLY A 288 -2.99 -25.06 4.82
C GLY A 288 -4.00 -24.62 3.76
N ARG A 289 -4.54 -23.40 3.85
CA ARG A 289 -5.49 -22.85 2.86
C ARG A 289 -4.80 -22.54 1.54
N LEU A 290 -3.55 -22.07 1.57
CA LEU A 290 -2.74 -21.86 0.37
C LEU A 290 -2.44 -23.21 -0.31
N GLU A 291 -2.09 -24.23 0.47
CA GLU A 291 -1.90 -25.57 -0.07
C GLU A 291 -3.18 -26.11 -0.71
N ALA A 292 -4.30 -26.00 -0.02
CA ALA A 292 -5.58 -26.53 -0.50
C ALA A 292 -5.97 -25.86 -1.84
N GLY A 293 -5.93 -24.53 -1.93
CA GLY A 293 -6.41 -23.77 -3.08
C GLY A 293 -5.45 -23.70 -4.27
N LEU A 294 -4.14 -23.87 -4.08
CA LEU A 294 -3.16 -23.78 -5.15
C LEU A 294 -3.27 -25.00 -6.09
N LYS A 295 -3.18 -24.78 -7.40
CA LYS A 295 -3.10 -25.88 -8.40
C LYS A 295 -1.83 -26.72 -8.21
N VAL A 296 -1.86 -27.98 -8.62
CA VAL A 296 -0.65 -28.80 -8.77
C VAL A 296 0.32 -28.09 -9.71
N ASN A 297 1.62 -28.12 -9.41
CA ASN A 297 2.68 -27.35 -10.05
C ASN A 297 2.58 -25.81 -9.87
N GLY A 298 1.56 -25.28 -9.22
CA GLY A 298 1.45 -23.87 -8.88
C GLY A 298 2.52 -23.43 -7.88
N HIS A 299 2.78 -22.13 -7.84
CA HIS A 299 3.86 -21.55 -7.00
C HIS A 299 3.29 -20.66 -5.89
N CYS A 300 3.92 -20.74 -4.72
CA CYS A 300 3.67 -19.82 -3.62
C CYS A 300 4.97 -19.04 -3.34
N VAL A 301 4.91 -17.72 -3.51
CA VAL A 301 6.07 -16.82 -3.43
C VAL A 301 5.83 -15.82 -2.31
N PHE A 302 6.68 -15.87 -1.28
CA PHE A 302 6.71 -14.90 -0.19
C PHE A 302 7.89 -13.95 -0.35
N ILE A 303 7.64 -12.64 -0.19
CA ILE A 303 8.67 -11.61 -0.11
C ILE A 303 8.73 -11.14 1.34
N VAL A 304 9.84 -11.43 2.03
CA VAL A 304 9.97 -11.21 3.47
C VAL A 304 11.16 -10.29 3.73
N GLY A 305 10.91 -9.17 4.38
CA GLY A 305 11.97 -8.27 4.82
C GLY A 305 12.65 -8.77 6.10
N GLU A 306 13.97 -8.67 6.15
CA GLU A 306 14.74 -9.01 7.33
C GLU A 306 15.34 -7.79 7.99
N GLU A 307 15.10 -7.68 9.29
CA GLU A 307 15.80 -6.76 10.17
C GLU A 307 16.83 -7.53 10.98
N PHE A 308 18.08 -7.08 10.92
CA PHE A 308 19.12 -7.66 11.76
C PHE A 308 19.00 -7.12 13.18
N ARG A 309 18.36 -7.89 14.07
CA ARG A 309 18.43 -7.68 15.53
C ARG A 309 19.04 -8.93 16.18
N ARG A 310 20.07 -8.73 16.98
CA ARG A 310 20.72 -9.81 17.76
C ARG A 310 19.74 -10.51 18.74
N SER A 311 18.56 -9.95 18.97
CA SER A 311 17.55 -10.47 19.91
C SER A 311 16.58 -11.48 19.30
N PHE A 312 16.64 -11.77 18.01
CA PHE A 312 15.73 -12.75 17.39
C PHE A 312 16.33 -14.15 17.40
N GLN A 313 15.58 -15.12 17.93
CA GLN A 313 15.93 -16.54 17.90
C GLN A 313 15.84 -17.16 16.48
N ALA A 314 15.06 -16.55 15.57
CA ALA A 314 14.93 -16.99 14.18
C ALA A 314 14.56 -15.79 13.28
N HIS A 315 15.09 -15.78 12.04
CA HIS A 315 14.74 -14.77 11.04
C HIS A 315 13.33 -14.98 10.49
N PRO A 316 12.61 -13.89 10.05
CA PRO A 316 11.27 -14.01 9.46
C PRO A 316 11.19 -15.01 8.30
N SER A 317 12.21 -15.09 7.46
CA SER A 317 12.30 -16.06 6.37
C SER A 317 12.35 -17.51 6.86
N GLU A 318 13.08 -17.78 7.94
CA GLU A 318 13.15 -19.12 8.57
C GLU A 318 11.80 -19.50 9.17
N VAL A 319 11.14 -18.56 9.84
CA VAL A 319 9.80 -18.77 10.41
C VAL A 319 8.81 -19.18 9.31
N VAL A 320 8.78 -18.45 8.17
CA VAL A 320 7.91 -18.81 7.05
C VAL A 320 8.25 -20.22 6.53
N VAL A 321 9.53 -20.54 6.32
CA VAL A 321 9.94 -21.87 5.81
C VAL A 321 9.51 -22.99 6.77
N GLN A 322 9.69 -22.79 8.07
CA GLN A 322 9.30 -23.79 9.08
C GLN A 322 7.79 -24.00 9.12
N LEU A 323 7.00 -22.92 9.17
CA LEU A 323 5.54 -22.98 9.17
C LEU A 323 5.00 -23.67 7.91
N MET A 324 5.51 -23.29 6.73
CA MET A 324 5.10 -23.91 5.48
C MET A 324 5.43 -25.40 5.41
N ARG A 325 6.59 -25.83 5.93
CA ARG A 325 6.96 -27.25 6.00
C ARG A 325 6.01 -28.05 6.88
N HIS A 326 5.57 -27.49 8.02
CA HIS A 326 4.71 -28.19 8.97
C HIS A 326 3.26 -28.19 8.56
N GLN A 327 2.72 -27.09 8.06
CA GLN A 327 1.29 -26.89 7.86
C GLN A 327 0.86 -26.99 6.39
N ALA A 328 1.81 -27.00 5.46
CA ALA A 328 1.57 -27.15 4.04
C ALA A 328 2.61 -28.10 3.41
N PRO A 329 2.64 -29.39 3.81
CA PRO A 329 3.72 -30.32 3.46
C PRO A 329 3.80 -30.64 1.96
N ARG A 330 2.72 -30.42 1.19
CA ARG A 330 2.73 -30.58 -0.28
C ARG A 330 3.36 -29.40 -0.98
N LEU A 331 3.58 -28.25 -0.30
CA LEU A 331 4.32 -27.11 -0.82
C LEU A 331 5.82 -27.29 -0.59
N ARG A 332 6.51 -27.77 -1.60
CA ARG A 332 7.95 -28.04 -1.53
C ARG A 332 8.76 -26.77 -1.75
N PHE A 333 9.67 -26.48 -0.84
CA PHE A 333 10.59 -25.36 -0.97
C PHE A 333 11.52 -25.54 -2.18
N LYS A 334 11.59 -24.52 -3.05
CA LYS A 334 12.32 -24.59 -4.33
C LYS A 334 13.48 -23.61 -4.43
N ALA A 335 13.31 -22.39 -3.96
CA ALA A 335 14.31 -21.35 -4.13
C ALA A 335 14.28 -20.31 -3.01
N PHE A 336 15.46 -19.79 -2.73
CA PHE A 336 15.71 -18.68 -1.83
C PHE A 336 16.54 -17.65 -2.58
N VAL A 337 15.97 -16.45 -2.82
CA VAL A 337 16.66 -15.33 -3.46
C VAL A 337 16.80 -14.21 -2.45
N SER A 338 18.00 -13.64 -2.32
CA SER A 338 18.27 -12.55 -1.39
C SER A 338 18.58 -11.25 -2.16
N ASP A 339 17.85 -10.20 -1.85
CA ASP A 339 18.06 -8.84 -2.38
C ASP A 339 18.46 -7.89 -1.26
N GLN A 340 19.62 -7.26 -1.42
CA GLN A 340 20.05 -6.20 -0.52
C GLN A 340 19.39 -4.88 -0.92
N ILE A 341 18.64 -4.28 0.00
CA ILE A 341 17.95 -3.02 -0.22
C ILE A 341 18.96 -1.87 -0.08
N PRO A 342 19.28 -1.12 -1.17
CA PRO A 342 20.15 0.04 -1.08
C PRO A 342 19.54 1.14 -0.19
N ASP A 343 20.37 1.95 0.46
CA ASP A 343 19.94 3.02 1.39
C ASP A 343 18.93 4.00 0.78
N VAL A 344 19.04 4.28 -0.52
CA VAL A 344 18.12 5.14 -1.26
C VAL A 344 16.70 4.57 -1.33
N ARG A 345 16.53 3.25 -1.21
CA ARG A 345 15.24 2.56 -1.23
C ARG A 345 14.63 2.35 0.16
N ARG A 346 15.40 2.59 1.21
CA ARG A 346 14.95 2.37 2.58
C ARG A 346 13.97 3.46 2.99
N SER A 347 12.85 3.05 3.55
CA SER A 347 11.83 3.98 4.07
C SER A 347 12.33 4.76 5.29
N ARG A 348 13.26 4.21 6.05
CA ARG A 348 13.92 4.86 7.19
C ARG A 348 15.44 4.71 7.06
N LYS A 349 16.14 5.83 7.11
CA LYS A 349 17.60 5.88 7.25
C LYS A 349 17.93 5.77 8.73
N GLY A 350 18.59 4.71 9.14
CA GLY A 350 18.97 4.52 10.53
C GLY A 350 19.02 3.05 10.95
N CYS A 351 19.27 2.80 12.23
CA CYS A 351 19.64 1.51 12.80
C CYS A 351 18.57 0.40 12.75
N ASN A 352 17.29 0.72 12.46
CA ASN A 352 16.19 -0.24 12.49
C ASN A 352 15.53 -0.47 11.12
N ALA A 353 16.23 -0.21 10.02
CA ALA A 353 15.69 -0.40 8.68
C ALA A 353 15.93 -1.83 8.17
N VAL A 354 14.93 -2.39 7.47
CA VAL A 354 15.10 -3.63 6.70
C VAL A 354 16.23 -3.44 5.70
N LYS A 355 17.27 -4.26 5.79
CA LYS A 355 18.47 -4.20 4.95
C LYS A 355 18.44 -5.22 3.82
N THR A 356 17.67 -6.29 4.00
CA THR A 356 17.61 -7.41 3.06
C THR A 356 16.16 -7.85 2.91
N GLU A 357 15.76 -8.14 1.68
CA GLU A 357 14.52 -8.84 1.37
C GLU A 357 14.84 -10.23 0.83
N HIS A 358 14.07 -11.21 1.26
CA HIS A 358 14.19 -12.58 0.80
C HIS A 358 12.93 -12.99 0.05
N VAL A 359 13.12 -13.56 -1.14
CA VAL A 359 12.07 -14.19 -1.91
C VAL A 359 12.14 -15.69 -1.70
N LEU A 360 11.11 -16.22 -1.07
CA LEU A 360 10.95 -17.65 -0.76
C LEU A 360 9.96 -18.25 -1.76
N VAL A 361 10.37 -19.28 -2.46
CA VAL A 361 9.54 -19.92 -3.49
C VAL A 361 9.24 -21.36 -3.08
N PHE A 362 7.96 -21.68 -3.07
CA PHE A 362 7.43 -23.03 -2.87
C PHE A 362 6.65 -23.45 -4.12
N GLN A 363 6.60 -24.76 -4.39
CA GLN A 363 5.81 -25.32 -5.47
C GLN A 363 4.99 -26.49 -4.94
N LYS A 364 3.70 -26.55 -5.31
CA LYS A 364 2.82 -27.65 -4.96
C LYS A 364 3.13 -28.86 -5.81
N LYS A 365 3.28 -30.02 -5.14
CA LYS A 365 3.39 -31.34 -5.77
C LYS A 365 2.00 -31.97 -5.92
#